data_6346e199c260f7a4054de9e600aa01b8
#
_entry.id   6346e199c260f7a4054de9e600aa01b8
#
_cell.length_a   1.000
_cell.length_b   1.000
_cell.length_c   1.000
_cell.angle_alpha   90.00
_cell.angle_beta   90.00
_cell.angle_gamma   90.00
#
_symmetry.space_group_name_H-M   'P 1'
#
loop_
_entity.id
_entity.type
_entity.pdbx_description
1 polymer ?
#
loop_
_entity_poly.entity_id
_entity_poly.type
_entity_poly.pdbx_seq_one_letter_code
_entity_poly.pdbx_strand_id
1 'polypeptide(L)'
;LRYTHFETPERLQPQVANDYARWFLARLRGVEAATQDAEFLCAGRFTAADVAVGYALLLAEHLGLNAPFPPAVSAYWARLKERPAYQRALQVQHQAALDQGVPTIPSPDIRP
;
A
#
# COMPACT_ATOMS: atom_id res chain seq x y z
N LEU A 1 8.73 -1.48 6.88
CA LEU A 1 9.53 -2.14 5.81
C LEU A 1 10.98 -2.34 6.23
N ARG A 2 11.70 -1.27 6.60
CA ARG A 2 13.14 -1.35 6.89
C ARG A 2 13.47 -2.44 7.91
N TYR A 3 12.84 -2.44 9.06
CA TYR A 3 13.13 -3.35 10.18
C TYR A 3 12.56 -4.76 10.04
N THR A 4 11.87 -5.04 8.95
CA THR A 4 11.31 -6.39 8.66
C THR A 4 11.91 -7.03 7.42
N HIS A 5 12.36 -6.23 6.44
CA HIS A 5 12.74 -6.74 5.12
C HIS A 5 14.12 -6.30 4.63
N PHE A 6 14.61 -5.12 5.08
CA PHE A 6 15.83 -4.53 4.52
C PHE A 6 17.05 -4.58 5.45
N GLU A 7 16.89 -5.05 6.68
CA GLU A 7 18.01 -5.19 7.60
C GLU A 7 18.47 -6.65 7.68
N THR A 8 19.71 -6.85 8.11
CA THR A 8 20.20 -8.20 8.39
C THR A 8 19.44 -8.82 9.55
N PRO A 9 19.39 -10.18 9.67
CA PRO A 9 18.64 -10.85 10.73
C PRO A 9 18.94 -10.33 12.14
N GLU A 10 20.20 -9.96 12.40
CA GLU A 10 20.65 -9.46 13.72
C GLU A 10 20.14 -8.04 14.01
N ARG A 11 19.74 -7.30 12.97
CA ARG A 11 19.24 -5.92 13.05
C ARG A 11 17.74 -5.80 12.89
N LEU A 12 17.06 -6.91 12.65
CA LEU A 12 15.59 -6.93 12.62
C LEU A 12 15.02 -6.54 13.98
N GLN A 13 14.02 -5.69 13.96
CA GLN A 13 13.34 -5.21 15.18
C GLN A 13 11.82 -5.40 15.05
N PRO A 14 11.31 -6.61 15.33
CA PRO A 14 9.89 -6.94 15.15
C PRO A 14 8.95 -6.03 15.93
N GLN A 15 9.34 -5.62 17.14
CA GLN A 15 8.51 -4.72 17.95
C GLN A 15 8.38 -3.34 17.30
N VAL A 16 9.48 -2.78 16.81
CA VAL A 16 9.46 -1.50 16.08
C VAL A 16 8.57 -1.60 14.84
N ALA A 17 8.69 -2.70 14.09
CA ALA A 17 7.85 -2.95 12.93
C ALA A 17 6.36 -3.00 13.29
N ASN A 18 6.01 -3.69 14.39
CA ASN A 18 4.64 -3.77 14.90
C ASN A 18 4.10 -2.42 15.36
N ASP A 19 4.92 -1.62 16.03
CA ASP A 19 4.53 -0.29 16.50
C ASP A 19 4.25 0.65 15.30
N TYR A 20 5.09 0.62 14.28
CA TYR A 20 4.85 1.36 13.03
C TYR A 20 3.61 0.86 12.29
N ALA A 21 3.34 -0.45 12.27
CA ALA A 21 2.13 -1.01 11.67
C ALA A 21 0.87 -0.51 12.38
N ARG A 22 0.86 -0.53 13.73
CA ARG A 22 -0.24 0.02 14.53
C ARG A 22 -0.43 1.52 14.28
N TRP A 23 0.66 2.25 14.20
CA TRP A 23 0.63 3.69 13.96
C TRP A 23 0.08 4.01 12.56
N PHE A 24 0.49 3.28 11.55
CA PHE A 24 -0.05 3.37 10.21
C PHE A 24 -1.58 3.12 10.22
N LEU A 25 -2.02 2.01 10.80
CA LEU A 25 -3.44 1.66 10.88
C LEU A 25 -4.27 2.73 11.63
N ALA A 26 -3.72 3.28 12.70
CA ALA A 26 -4.38 4.36 13.43
C ALA A 26 -4.58 5.64 12.59
N ARG A 27 -3.70 5.90 11.62
CA ARG A 27 -3.82 7.06 10.72
C ARG A 27 -4.87 6.86 9.63
N LEU A 28 -5.27 5.63 9.35
CA LEU A 28 -6.34 5.36 8.40
C LEU A 28 -7.69 5.94 8.81
N ARG A 29 -7.87 6.35 10.09
CA ARG A 29 -9.07 7.08 10.53
C ARG A 29 -9.32 8.36 9.73
N GLY A 30 -8.27 9.08 9.35
CA GLY A 30 -8.40 10.27 8.49
C GLY A 30 -8.85 9.91 7.07
N VAL A 31 -8.35 8.81 6.53
CA VAL A 31 -8.77 8.29 5.22
C VAL A 31 -10.21 7.79 5.30
N GLU A 32 -10.57 7.06 6.35
CA GLU A 32 -11.92 6.58 6.61
C GLU A 32 -12.93 7.73 6.63
N ALA A 33 -12.65 8.76 7.43
CA ALA A 33 -13.51 9.95 7.52
C ALA A 33 -13.68 10.67 6.17
N ALA A 34 -12.61 10.75 5.38
CA ALA A 34 -12.65 11.40 4.07
C ALA A 34 -13.38 10.58 2.99
N THR A 35 -13.44 9.26 3.13
CA THR A 35 -13.98 8.35 2.10
C THR A 35 -15.30 7.69 2.50
N GLN A 36 -15.81 7.97 3.69
CA GLN A 36 -17.06 7.39 4.19
C GLN A 36 -18.26 7.74 3.30
N ASP A 37 -18.33 9.00 2.84
CA ASP A 37 -19.40 9.52 2.01
C ASP A 37 -18.88 10.11 0.68
N ALA A 38 -17.64 9.83 0.33
CA ALA A 38 -17.00 10.36 -0.88
C ALA A 38 -16.23 9.28 -1.65
N GLU A 39 -16.26 9.40 -2.96
CA GLU A 39 -15.54 8.48 -3.85
C GLU A 39 -14.03 8.68 -3.80
N PHE A 40 -13.58 9.93 -3.64
CA PHE A 40 -12.17 10.33 -3.61
C PHE A 40 -11.85 11.15 -2.36
N LEU A 41 -10.57 11.28 -2.02
CA LEU A 41 -10.11 11.94 -0.81
C LEU A 41 -10.45 13.43 -0.75
N CYS A 42 -10.41 14.12 -1.89
CA CYS A 42 -10.67 15.55 -1.94
C CYS A 42 -11.18 16.00 -3.30
N ALA A 43 -11.71 17.22 -3.34
CA ALA A 43 -12.14 17.91 -4.57
C ALA A 43 -13.20 17.16 -5.42
N GLY A 44 -13.85 16.12 -4.88
CA GLY A 44 -14.85 15.32 -5.61
C GLY A 44 -14.35 14.63 -6.87
N ARG A 45 -13.04 14.47 -7.00
CA ARG A 45 -12.38 13.87 -8.16
C ARG A 45 -11.07 13.21 -7.79
N PHE A 46 -10.56 12.32 -8.66
CA PHE A 46 -9.24 11.73 -8.50
C PHE A 46 -8.13 12.79 -8.57
N THR A 47 -7.24 12.77 -7.57
CA THR A 47 -6.14 13.72 -7.44
C THR A 47 -4.84 13.02 -7.03
N ALA A 48 -3.75 13.78 -6.93
CA ALA A 48 -2.48 13.30 -6.41
C ALA A 48 -2.59 12.76 -4.95
N ALA A 49 -3.58 13.21 -4.18
CA ALA A 49 -3.86 12.66 -2.84
C ALA A 49 -4.23 11.18 -2.93
N ASP A 50 -5.07 10.80 -3.89
CA ASP A 50 -5.46 9.39 -4.11
C ASP A 50 -4.28 8.55 -4.62
N VAL A 51 -3.37 9.12 -5.38
CA VAL A 51 -2.13 8.45 -5.79
C VAL A 51 -1.24 8.16 -4.58
N ALA A 52 -1.00 9.17 -3.73
CA ALA A 52 -0.12 9.04 -2.57
C ALA A 52 -0.69 8.06 -1.53
N VAL A 53 -1.97 8.18 -1.18
CA VAL A 53 -2.61 7.27 -0.24
C VAL A 53 -2.77 5.88 -0.84
N GLY A 54 -3.15 5.77 -2.10
CA GLY A 54 -3.26 4.50 -2.81
C GLY A 54 -1.94 3.72 -2.83
N TYR A 55 -0.81 4.39 -3.00
CA TYR A 55 0.50 3.75 -2.91
C TYR A 55 0.80 3.23 -1.48
N ALA A 56 0.44 3.98 -0.46
CA ALA A 56 0.58 3.52 0.93
C ALA A 56 -0.30 2.29 1.24
N LEU A 57 -1.53 2.26 0.71
CA LEU A 57 -2.43 1.10 0.83
C LEU A 57 -1.90 -0.11 0.06
N LEU A 58 -1.32 0.08 -1.12
CA LEU A 58 -0.64 -0.97 -1.89
C LEU A 58 0.48 -1.62 -1.08
N LEU A 59 1.37 -0.82 -0.51
CA LEU A 59 2.46 -1.32 0.33
C LEU A 59 1.94 -2.06 1.58
N ALA A 60 0.90 -1.53 2.21
CA ALA A 60 0.27 -2.17 3.36
C ALA A 60 -0.35 -3.53 2.98
N GLU A 61 -0.99 -3.64 1.83
CA GLU A 61 -1.53 -4.91 1.32
C GLU A 61 -0.42 -5.93 1.08
N HIS A 62 0.70 -5.54 0.48
CA HIS A 62 1.87 -6.42 0.31
C HIS A 62 2.49 -6.89 1.63
N LEU A 63 2.35 -6.10 2.68
CA LEU A 63 2.81 -6.46 4.03
C LEU A 63 1.77 -7.27 4.84
N GLY A 64 0.62 -7.57 4.26
CA GLY A 64 -0.46 -8.27 4.95
C GLY A 64 -1.19 -7.42 6.00
N LEU A 65 -1.11 -6.09 5.90
CA LEU A 65 -1.75 -5.16 6.84
C LEU A 65 -3.15 -4.71 6.41
N ASN A 66 -3.71 -5.30 5.36
CA ASN A 66 -5.00 -4.89 4.80
C ASN A 66 -6.21 -5.51 5.53
N ALA A 67 -6.03 -6.62 6.24
CA ALA A 67 -7.13 -7.29 6.96
C ALA A 67 -7.85 -6.36 7.97
N PRO A 68 -7.14 -5.55 8.79
CA PRO A 68 -7.78 -4.63 9.73
C PRO A 68 -8.15 -3.26 9.13
N PHE A 69 -8.18 -3.09 7.81
CA PHE A 69 -8.63 -1.82 7.22
C PHE A 69 -10.09 -1.54 7.58
N PRO A 70 -10.44 -0.30 7.95
CA PRO A 70 -11.82 0.10 8.09
C PRO A 70 -12.63 -0.17 6.82
N PRO A 71 -13.93 -0.49 6.90
CA PRO A 71 -14.75 -0.83 5.72
C PRO A 71 -14.73 0.25 4.63
N ALA A 72 -14.79 1.54 4.99
CA ALA A 72 -14.73 2.63 4.03
C ALA A 72 -13.37 2.70 3.31
N VAL A 73 -12.26 2.44 4.03
CA VAL A 73 -10.91 2.37 3.45
C VAL A 73 -10.78 1.17 2.52
N SER A 74 -11.31 0.01 2.91
CA SER A 74 -11.30 -1.18 2.06
C SER A 74 -12.08 -0.96 0.76
N ALA A 75 -13.27 -0.35 0.84
CA ALA A 75 -14.08 -0.01 -0.32
C ALA A 75 -13.38 1.03 -1.22
N TYR A 76 -12.80 2.06 -0.63
CA TYR A 76 -12.01 3.06 -1.35
C TYR A 76 -10.82 2.42 -2.08
N TRP A 77 -10.06 1.56 -1.40
CA TRP A 77 -8.92 0.86 -1.99
C TRP A 77 -9.36 -0.06 -3.14
N ALA A 78 -10.46 -0.78 -2.99
CA ALA A 78 -11.03 -1.59 -4.07
C ALA A 78 -11.34 -0.75 -5.31
N ARG A 79 -12.01 0.42 -5.14
CA ARG A 79 -12.28 1.35 -6.26
C ARG A 79 -11.02 1.85 -6.96
N LEU A 80 -9.98 2.19 -6.21
CA LEU A 80 -8.70 2.61 -6.80
C LEU A 80 -8.05 1.50 -7.63
N LYS A 81 -8.11 0.25 -7.16
CA LYS A 81 -7.58 -0.92 -7.89
C LYS A 81 -8.33 -1.21 -9.20
N GLU A 82 -9.61 -0.89 -9.29
CA GLU A 82 -10.41 -1.07 -10.50
C GLU A 82 -10.11 -0.05 -11.59
N ARG A 83 -9.41 1.03 -11.28
CA ARG A 83 -9.09 2.07 -12.28
C ARG A 83 -8.21 1.52 -13.40
N PRO A 84 -8.60 1.74 -14.68
CA PRO A 84 -7.81 1.25 -15.82
C PRO A 84 -6.35 1.76 -15.82
N ALA A 85 -6.12 2.98 -15.34
CA ALA A 85 -4.78 3.54 -15.23
C ALA A 85 -3.92 2.79 -14.19
N TYR A 86 -4.52 2.38 -13.06
CA TYR A 86 -3.85 1.56 -12.06
C TYR A 86 -3.47 0.18 -12.64
N GLN A 87 -4.40 -0.46 -13.32
CA GLN A 87 -4.16 -1.76 -13.95
C GLN A 87 -3.04 -1.68 -15.01
N ARG A 88 -3.03 -0.63 -15.84
CA ARG A 88 -1.94 -0.41 -16.80
C ARG A 88 -0.60 -0.18 -16.11
N ALA A 89 -0.58 0.58 -15.00
CA ALA A 89 0.65 0.81 -14.25
C ALA A 89 1.25 -0.48 -13.71
N LEU A 90 0.42 -1.38 -13.16
CA LEU A 90 0.88 -2.70 -12.70
C LEU A 90 1.42 -3.56 -13.86
N GLN A 91 0.77 -3.55 -15.01
CA GLN A 91 1.23 -4.28 -16.20
C GLN A 91 2.59 -3.78 -16.68
N VAL A 92 2.76 -2.46 -16.77
CA VAL A 92 4.03 -1.83 -17.18
C VAL A 92 5.14 -2.15 -16.17
N GLN A 93 4.84 -2.07 -14.88
CA GLN A 93 5.79 -2.43 -13.82
C GLN A 93 6.21 -3.91 -13.93
N HIS A 94 5.25 -4.80 -14.11
CA HIS A 94 5.51 -6.23 -14.27
C HIS A 94 6.38 -6.51 -15.49
N GLN A 95 6.05 -5.92 -16.64
CA GLN A 95 6.85 -6.09 -17.85
C GLN A 95 8.27 -5.53 -17.69
N ALA A 96 8.41 -4.35 -17.08
CA ALA A 96 9.73 -3.77 -16.82
C ALA A 96 10.58 -4.66 -15.90
N ALA A 97 9.97 -5.32 -14.91
CA ALA A 97 10.67 -6.27 -14.06
C ALA A 97 11.17 -7.48 -14.85
N LEU A 98 10.35 -8.04 -15.75
CA LEU A 98 10.75 -9.14 -16.62
C LEU A 98 11.90 -8.73 -17.55
N ASP A 99 11.80 -7.57 -18.17
CA ASP A 99 12.81 -7.05 -19.12
C ASP A 99 14.17 -6.83 -18.44
N GLN A 100 14.13 -6.48 -17.15
CA GLN A 100 15.35 -6.24 -16.35
C GLN A 100 15.83 -7.46 -15.57
N GLY A 101 15.12 -8.59 -15.64
CA GLY A 101 15.48 -9.81 -14.92
C GLY A 101 15.44 -9.64 -13.39
N VAL A 102 14.57 -8.76 -12.88
CA VAL A 102 14.37 -8.55 -11.44
C VAL A 102 13.06 -9.18 -10.98
N PRO A 103 12.89 -9.44 -9.66
CA PRO A 103 11.66 -10.02 -9.15
C PRO A 103 10.43 -9.21 -9.55
N THR A 104 9.36 -9.89 -9.96
CA THR A 104 8.08 -9.28 -10.36
C THR A 104 7.18 -8.96 -9.16
N ILE A 105 7.53 -9.46 -7.98
CA ILE A 105 6.79 -9.20 -6.74
C ILE A 105 7.22 -7.84 -6.20
N PRO A 106 6.29 -6.89 -5.98
CA PRO A 106 6.61 -5.52 -5.60
C PRO A 106 7.15 -5.36 -4.17
N SER A 107 6.99 -6.33 -3.33
CA SER A 107 7.59 -6.33 -2.00
C SER A 107 8.90 -7.10 -2.04
N PRO A 108 9.97 -6.55 -1.52
CA PRO A 108 11.20 -7.28 -1.45
C PRO A 108 11.05 -8.44 -0.47
N ASP A 109 10.87 -9.61 -0.98
CA ASP A 109 11.29 -10.80 -0.27
C ASP A 109 12.80 -10.92 -0.49
N ILE A 110 13.53 -9.97 0.13
CA ILE A 110 15.00 -9.92 0.05
C ILE A 110 15.58 -10.78 1.18
N ARG A 111 14.99 -11.89 1.45
CA ARG A 111 15.66 -12.90 2.24
C ARG A 111 16.33 -13.85 1.28
N PRO A 112 17.68 -13.93 1.35
CA PRO A 112 18.38 -14.99 0.65
C PRO A 112 17.92 -16.34 1.16
#